data_f2e01afd3c7c7da3a8eb330852ef4500
#
_entry.id   f2e01afd3c7c7da3a8eb330852ef4500
#
_cell.length_a   1.000
_cell.length_b   1.000
_cell.length_c   1.000
_cell.angle_alpha   90.00
_cell.angle_beta   90.00
_cell.angle_gamma   90.00
#
_symmetry.space_group_name_H-M   'P 1'
#
loop_
_entity.id
_entity.type
_entity.pdbx_description
1 polymer ?
#
loop_
_entity_poly.entity_id
_entity_poly.type
_entity_poly.pdbx_seq_one_letter_code
_entity_poly.pdbx_strand_id
1 'polypeptide(L)'
;MAADVVTKSKDLRTGRSVWEATRAPPVPHRRLTRDVEADVLVVGAGITGAMVADALSAEGFKVVVVDRRGPAKGSTTASTALVQYEIDTPLIKLAPRIGKRDAVRAFRRSRLAVDAIAARLGELGVRDIERRDTLYLAGDLLDADGLTLECEARRAAGFACRMLSRRALRENFGVRAACAIMGSGDLVIDPRAAACALLRAACDAGAAIYAPVDVTAIDARKSRVLAT
;
A
#
# COMPACT_ATOMS: atom_id res chain seq x y z
N MET A 1 -16.50 -8.04 35.38
CA MET A 1 -16.73 -9.25 34.56
C MET A 1 -17.55 -8.92 33.34
N ALA A 2 -16.96 -8.38 32.31
CA ALA A 2 -17.63 -8.16 30.99
C ALA A 2 -16.65 -7.90 29.84
N ALA A 3 -15.42 -8.38 29.91
CA ALA A 3 -14.42 -8.12 28.86
C ALA A 3 -14.15 -9.32 27.91
N ASP A 4 -14.85 -10.43 28.06
CA ASP A 4 -14.42 -11.69 27.42
C ASP A 4 -15.34 -12.20 26.30
N VAL A 5 -16.28 -11.39 25.84
CA VAL A 5 -17.33 -11.86 24.89
C VAL A 5 -17.18 -11.34 23.46
N VAL A 6 -16.30 -10.35 23.20
CA VAL A 6 -16.37 -9.61 21.94
C VAL A 6 -15.58 -10.26 20.78
N THR A 7 -14.63 -11.15 21.03
CA THR A 7 -13.74 -11.65 19.97
C THR A 7 -13.76 -13.15 19.73
N LYS A 8 -14.33 -13.96 20.61
CA LYS A 8 -14.27 -15.43 20.51
C LYS A 8 -15.24 -16.09 19.52
N SER A 9 -16.20 -15.36 18.98
CA SER A 9 -17.23 -15.93 18.09
C SER A 9 -17.37 -15.26 16.73
N LYS A 10 -16.54 -14.27 16.39
CA LYS A 10 -16.62 -13.62 15.08
C LYS A 10 -15.60 -14.24 14.14
N ASP A 11 -16.07 -14.91 13.11
CA ASP A 11 -15.25 -15.22 11.96
C ASP A 11 -14.92 -13.90 11.22
N LEU A 12 -13.72 -13.38 11.42
CA LEU A 12 -13.24 -12.15 10.79
C LEU A 12 -13.08 -12.29 9.26
N ARG A 13 -13.33 -13.47 8.71
CA ARG A 13 -13.33 -13.75 7.27
C ARG A 13 -14.71 -13.70 6.65
N THR A 14 -15.77 -13.59 7.45
CA THR A 14 -17.15 -13.44 6.97
C THR A 14 -17.52 -11.97 6.88
N GLY A 15 -18.30 -11.63 5.87
CA GLY A 15 -18.75 -10.28 5.61
C GLY A 15 -18.06 -9.65 4.41
N ARG A 16 -18.45 -8.43 4.11
CA ARG A 16 -17.87 -7.61 3.04
C ARG A 16 -17.15 -6.44 3.64
N SER A 17 -15.96 -6.13 3.10
CA SER A 17 -15.27 -4.92 3.48
C SER A 17 -16.01 -3.69 2.96
N VAL A 18 -15.78 -2.53 3.58
CA VAL A 18 -16.36 -1.27 3.11
C VAL A 18 -16.02 -0.97 1.65
N TRP A 19 -14.81 -1.35 1.21
CA TRP A 19 -14.32 -1.13 -0.14
C TRP A 19 -15.01 -2.01 -1.20
N GLU A 20 -15.63 -3.10 -0.82
CA GLU A 20 -16.46 -3.90 -1.73
C GLU A 20 -17.81 -3.26 -2.01
N ALA A 21 -18.27 -2.37 -1.14
CA ALA A 21 -19.48 -1.58 -1.31
C ALA A 21 -19.27 -0.31 -2.13
N THR A 22 -18.02 0.17 -2.26
CA THR A 22 -17.71 1.35 -3.07
C THR A 22 -17.76 1.05 -4.57
N ARG A 23 -18.00 2.08 -5.36
CA ARG A 23 -17.97 1.96 -6.83
C ARG A 23 -16.52 1.95 -7.30
N ALA A 24 -16.15 0.93 -8.06
CA ALA A 24 -14.87 0.87 -8.75
C ALA A 24 -15.10 0.64 -10.25
N PRO A 25 -14.24 1.18 -11.13
CA PRO A 25 -14.35 0.94 -12.56
C PRO A 25 -14.22 -0.57 -12.86
N PRO A 26 -15.01 -1.11 -13.79
CA PRO A 26 -14.87 -2.51 -14.18
C PRO A 26 -13.52 -2.71 -14.85
N VAL A 27 -12.85 -3.81 -14.51
CA VAL A 27 -11.57 -4.20 -15.10
C VAL A 27 -11.79 -5.34 -16.08
N PRO A 28 -11.45 -5.17 -17.37
CA PRO A 28 -11.55 -6.24 -18.36
C PRO A 28 -10.68 -7.43 -17.96
N HIS A 29 -11.26 -8.61 -17.90
CA HIS A 29 -10.52 -9.86 -17.68
C HIS A 29 -11.26 -11.02 -18.28
N ARG A 30 -10.55 -12.11 -18.58
CA ARG A 30 -11.11 -13.31 -19.21
C ARG A 30 -10.49 -14.57 -18.63
N ARG A 31 -11.10 -15.72 -18.91
CA ARG A 31 -10.54 -17.03 -18.57
C ARG A 31 -9.32 -17.32 -19.44
N LEU A 32 -8.30 -17.93 -18.85
CA LEU A 32 -7.17 -18.48 -19.59
C LEU A 32 -7.60 -19.82 -20.19
N THR A 33 -7.60 -19.90 -21.53
CA THR A 33 -8.03 -21.11 -22.26
C THR A 33 -6.94 -21.72 -23.13
N ARG A 34 -5.76 -21.07 -23.19
CA ARG A 34 -4.60 -21.50 -23.95
C ARG A 34 -3.35 -20.90 -23.32
N ASP A 35 -2.20 -21.46 -23.64
CA ASP A 35 -0.91 -20.90 -23.25
C ASP A 35 -0.74 -19.48 -23.82
N VAL A 36 -0.10 -18.62 -23.04
CA VAL A 36 0.20 -17.23 -23.42
C VAL A 36 1.65 -16.93 -23.13
N GLU A 37 2.24 -16.11 -23.97
CA GLU A 37 3.59 -15.60 -23.79
C GLU A 37 3.55 -14.12 -23.47
N ALA A 38 4.44 -13.66 -22.59
CA ALA A 38 4.58 -12.27 -22.19
C ALA A 38 6.05 -11.97 -21.88
N ASP A 39 6.40 -10.68 -21.90
CA ASP A 39 7.68 -10.22 -21.38
C ASP A 39 7.69 -10.29 -19.85
N VAL A 40 6.54 -9.98 -19.24
CA VAL A 40 6.36 -9.99 -17.78
C VAL A 40 5.06 -10.67 -17.40
N LEU A 41 5.15 -11.66 -16.50
CA LEU A 41 4.00 -12.23 -15.81
C LEU A 41 3.88 -11.62 -14.41
N VAL A 42 2.73 -11.03 -14.13
CA VAL A 42 2.37 -10.50 -12.80
C VAL A 42 1.38 -11.46 -12.14
N VAL A 43 1.76 -12.04 -11.02
CA VAL A 43 0.90 -12.95 -10.25
C VAL A 43 0.21 -12.18 -9.13
N GLY A 44 -1.10 -11.99 -9.30
CA GLY A 44 -1.96 -11.23 -8.39
C GLY A 44 -2.42 -9.89 -8.97
N ALA A 45 -3.74 -9.71 -9.08
CA ALA A 45 -4.39 -8.49 -9.55
C ALA A 45 -4.88 -7.61 -8.38
N GLY A 46 -4.13 -7.57 -7.27
CA GLY A 46 -4.30 -6.62 -6.17
C GLY A 46 -3.57 -5.31 -6.46
N ILE A 47 -3.53 -4.40 -5.46
CA ILE A 47 -2.91 -3.05 -5.61
C ILE A 47 -1.45 -3.14 -6.06
N THR A 48 -0.65 -4.06 -5.50
CA THR A 48 0.77 -4.21 -5.88
C THR A 48 0.91 -4.65 -7.34
N GLY A 49 0.18 -5.70 -7.75
CA GLY A 49 0.20 -6.15 -9.14
C GLY A 49 -0.35 -5.12 -10.11
N ALA A 50 -1.34 -4.33 -9.68
CA ALA A 50 -1.89 -3.23 -10.45
C ALA A 50 -0.85 -2.14 -10.74
N MET A 51 -0.09 -1.71 -9.72
CA MET A 51 1.00 -0.74 -9.89
C MET A 51 2.11 -1.25 -10.82
N VAL A 52 2.50 -2.52 -10.67
CA VAL A 52 3.53 -3.13 -11.52
C VAL A 52 3.03 -3.24 -12.96
N ALA A 53 1.79 -3.71 -13.15
CA ALA A 53 1.21 -3.86 -14.49
C ALA A 53 1.08 -2.50 -15.20
N ASP A 54 0.55 -1.48 -14.52
CA ASP A 54 0.43 -0.12 -15.08
C ASP A 54 1.79 0.44 -15.49
N ALA A 55 2.78 0.39 -14.60
CA ALA A 55 4.11 0.92 -14.88
C ALA A 55 4.79 0.21 -16.06
N LEU A 56 4.77 -1.11 -16.10
CA LEU A 56 5.46 -1.87 -17.16
C LEU A 56 4.73 -1.82 -18.50
N SER A 57 3.38 -1.79 -18.49
CA SER A 57 2.63 -1.63 -19.73
C SER A 57 2.82 -0.24 -20.33
N ALA A 58 2.93 0.80 -19.51
CA ALA A 58 3.24 2.16 -19.97
C ALA A 58 4.62 2.26 -20.63
N GLU A 59 5.59 1.42 -20.24
CA GLU A 59 6.92 1.31 -20.84
C GLU A 59 6.94 0.39 -22.09
N GLY A 60 5.79 -0.13 -22.52
CA GLY A 60 5.65 -0.94 -23.73
C GLY A 60 5.93 -2.43 -23.55
N PHE A 61 6.12 -2.93 -22.33
CA PHE A 61 6.24 -4.36 -22.12
C PHE A 61 4.92 -5.08 -22.35
N LYS A 62 4.98 -6.28 -22.94
CA LYS A 62 3.84 -7.17 -23.03
C LYS A 62 3.59 -7.81 -21.68
N VAL A 63 2.64 -7.26 -20.93
CA VAL A 63 2.31 -7.69 -19.57
C VAL A 63 1.11 -8.63 -19.56
N VAL A 64 1.24 -9.74 -18.83
CA VAL A 64 0.14 -10.62 -18.48
C VAL A 64 -0.03 -10.62 -16.96
N VAL A 65 -1.25 -10.37 -16.51
CA VAL A 65 -1.63 -10.46 -15.09
C VAL A 65 -2.53 -11.66 -14.90
N VAL A 66 -2.24 -12.47 -13.89
CA VAL A 66 -3.10 -13.61 -13.50
C VAL A 66 -3.55 -13.46 -12.05
N ASP A 67 -4.79 -13.83 -11.76
CA ASP A 67 -5.32 -13.80 -10.38
C ASP A 67 -6.31 -14.94 -10.16
N ARG A 68 -6.26 -15.57 -8.99
CA ARG A 68 -7.13 -16.69 -8.64
C ARG A 68 -8.58 -16.29 -8.37
N ARG A 69 -8.85 -15.04 -7.99
CA ARG A 69 -10.17 -14.53 -7.62
C ARG A 69 -10.70 -13.46 -8.57
N GLY A 70 -9.81 -12.77 -9.26
CA GLY A 70 -10.10 -11.65 -10.14
C GLY A 70 -9.64 -10.29 -9.58
N PRO A 71 -9.75 -9.23 -10.38
CA PRO A 71 -9.23 -7.91 -10.07
C PRO A 71 -9.69 -7.38 -8.73
N ALA A 72 -8.75 -6.90 -7.92
CA ALA A 72 -8.96 -6.24 -6.62
C ALA A 72 -9.87 -7.01 -5.63
N LYS A 73 -9.83 -8.33 -5.63
CA LYS A 73 -10.63 -9.19 -4.73
C LYS A 73 -9.83 -9.81 -3.58
N GLY A 74 -8.57 -9.41 -3.42
CA GLY A 74 -7.69 -9.93 -2.37
C GLY A 74 -7.63 -9.04 -1.14
N SER A 75 -6.44 -8.99 -0.52
CA SER A 75 -6.13 -8.14 0.63
C SER A 75 -6.28 -6.64 0.34
N THR A 76 -6.31 -6.24 -0.93
CA THR A 76 -6.58 -4.86 -1.34
C THR A 76 -7.89 -4.33 -0.75
N THR A 77 -8.95 -5.12 -0.73
CA THR A 77 -10.24 -4.74 -0.13
C THR A 77 -10.28 -4.86 1.39
N ALA A 78 -9.24 -5.38 2.02
CA ALA A 78 -9.08 -5.46 3.48
C ALA A 78 -8.07 -4.45 4.03
N SER A 79 -7.67 -3.47 3.21
CA SER A 79 -6.71 -2.43 3.59
C SER A 79 -7.35 -1.38 4.51
N THR A 80 -6.53 -0.76 5.38
CA THR A 80 -6.89 0.46 6.12
C THR A 80 -6.98 1.70 5.24
N ALA A 81 -6.56 1.58 3.98
CA ALA A 81 -6.59 2.65 2.97
C ALA A 81 -5.62 3.83 3.22
N LEU A 82 -4.79 3.74 4.22
CA LEU A 82 -3.77 4.74 4.52
C LEU A 82 -2.48 4.40 3.76
N VAL A 83 -2.00 5.33 2.94
CA VAL A 83 -0.74 5.24 2.22
C VAL A 83 0.25 6.16 2.89
N GLN A 84 1.18 5.57 3.62
CA GLN A 84 2.16 6.27 4.46
C GLN A 84 3.56 6.14 3.89
N TYR A 85 4.39 7.17 4.10
CA TYR A 85 5.82 7.08 3.79
C TYR A 85 6.62 6.48 4.93
N GLU A 86 6.10 6.52 6.14
CA GLU A 86 6.73 5.90 7.30
C GLU A 86 6.80 4.39 7.14
N ILE A 87 8.01 3.88 7.29
CA ILE A 87 8.27 2.44 7.29
C ILE A 87 8.00 1.93 8.71
N ASP A 88 7.50 0.70 8.86
CA ASP A 88 7.20 0.08 10.16
C ASP A 88 8.37 0.10 11.15
N THR A 89 9.60 0.13 10.64
CA THR A 89 10.81 0.31 11.46
C THR A 89 11.17 1.79 11.51
N PRO A 90 11.13 2.45 12.68
CA PRO A 90 11.53 3.84 12.84
C PRO A 90 12.94 4.12 12.33
N LEU A 91 13.20 5.34 11.85
CA LEU A 91 14.48 5.72 11.25
C LEU A 91 15.66 5.49 12.21
N ILE A 92 15.48 5.81 13.49
CA ILE A 92 16.52 5.59 14.51
C ILE A 92 16.81 4.11 14.78
N LYS A 93 15.85 3.22 14.53
CA LYS A 93 16.02 1.77 14.65
C LYS A 93 16.48 1.11 13.36
N LEU A 94 16.16 1.72 12.21
CA LEU A 94 16.60 1.24 10.90
C LEU A 94 18.06 1.59 10.63
N ALA A 95 18.49 2.81 11.00
CA ALA A 95 19.84 3.31 10.75
C ALA A 95 20.98 2.41 11.31
N PRO A 96 20.90 1.84 12.52
CA PRO A 96 21.89 0.89 13.01
C PRO A 96 21.96 -0.43 12.24
N ARG A 97 20.86 -0.83 11.56
CA ARG A 97 20.76 -2.11 10.85
C ARG A 97 21.35 -2.07 9.45
N ILE A 98 21.13 -0.98 8.71
CA ILE A 98 21.50 -0.87 7.29
C ILE A 98 22.39 0.35 6.99
N GLY A 99 22.79 1.10 8.01
CA GLY A 99 23.53 2.35 7.87
C GLY A 99 22.62 3.57 7.69
N LYS A 100 23.04 4.72 8.28
CA LYS A 100 22.27 5.96 8.29
C LYS A 100 21.88 6.45 6.89
N ARG A 101 22.83 6.41 5.94
CA ARG A 101 22.61 6.84 4.55
C ARG A 101 21.50 6.02 3.87
N ASP A 102 21.54 4.71 4.02
CA ASP A 102 20.61 3.80 3.35
C ASP A 102 19.24 3.82 4.03
N ALA A 103 19.17 3.98 5.35
CA ALA A 103 17.93 4.19 6.07
C ALA A 103 17.22 5.48 5.63
N VAL A 104 17.93 6.61 5.56
CA VAL A 104 17.39 7.88 5.05
C VAL A 104 16.95 7.74 3.58
N ARG A 105 17.73 7.03 2.77
CA ARG A 105 17.37 6.77 1.36
C ARG A 105 16.08 5.94 1.23
N ALA A 106 15.89 4.94 2.09
CA ALA A 106 14.67 4.13 2.12
C ALA A 106 13.44 5.01 2.44
N PHE A 107 13.50 5.82 3.49
CA PHE A 107 12.44 6.76 3.85
C PHE A 107 12.14 7.78 2.74
N ARG A 108 13.17 8.34 2.10
CA ARG A 108 12.99 9.27 0.97
C ARG A 108 12.32 8.60 -0.23
N ARG A 109 12.70 7.37 -0.56
CA ARG A 109 12.05 6.60 -1.64
C ARG A 109 10.59 6.29 -1.32
N SER A 110 10.29 5.92 -0.07
CA SER A 110 8.92 5.72 0.37
C SER A 110 8.10 7.00 0.22
N ARG A 111 8.65 8.16 0.61
CA ARG A 111 7.99 9.45 0.44
C ARG A 111 7.73 9.79 -1.04
N LEU A 112 8.73 9.60 -1.89
CA LEU A 112 8.57 9.82 -3.34
C LEU A 112 7.53 8.88 -3.94
N ALA A 113 7.43 7.64 -3.45
CA ALA A 113 6.42 6.68 -3.90
C ALA A 113 4.99 7.13 -3.51
N VAL A 114 4.80 7.72 -2.32
CA VAL A 114 3.50 8.31 -1.93
C VAL A 114 3.10 9.44 -2.88
N ASP A 115 4.03 10.32 -3.23
CA ASP A 115 3.75 11.43 -4.14
C ASP A 115 3.51 10.94 -5.59
N ALA A 116 4.28 9.95 -6.04
CA ALA A 116 4.13 9.36 -7.36
C ALA A 116 2.77 8.65 -7.53
N ILE A 117 2.34 7.87 -6.53
CA ILE A 117 1.03 7.21 -6.60
C ILE A 117 -0.11 8.23 -6.55
N ALA A 118 0.01 9.31 -5.77
CA ALA A 118 -0.98 10.38 -5.74
C ALA A 118 -1.13 11.04 -7.12
N ALA A 119 -0.02 11.37 -7.77
CA ALA A 119 -0.01 11.94 -9.10
C ALA A 119 -0.64 10.98 -10.12
N ARG A 120 -0.20 9.71 -10.12
CA ARG A 120 -0.73 8.72 -11.08
C ARG A 120 -2.22 8.48 -10.92
N LEU A 121 -2.71 8.32 -9.70
CA LEU A 121 -4.14 8.15 -9.44
C LEU A 121 -4.94 9.40 -9.84
N GLY A 122 -4.38 10.60 -9.65
CA GLY A 122 -4.96 11.85 -10.12
C GLY A 122 -5.10 11.89 -11.64
N GLU A 123 -4.05 11.50 -12.40
CA GLU A 123 -4.07 11.37 -13.86
C GLU A 123 -5.17 10.39 -14.33
N LEU A 124 -5.37 9.31 -13.58
CA LEU A 124 -6.40 8.30 -13.88
C LEU A 124 -7.81 8.72 -13.44
N GLY A 125 -7.97 9.92 -12.89
CA GLY A 125 -9.27 10.46 -12.47
C GLY A 125 -9.86 9.79 -11.22
N VAL A 126 -9.04 9.15 -10.39
CA VAL A 126 -9.48 8.63 -9.10
C VAL A 126 -9.78 9.81 -8.17
N ARG A 127 -11.02 9.90 -7.68
CA ARG A 127 -11.51 11.10 -6.96
C ARG A 127 -11.25 11.08 -5.46
N ASP A 128 -11.26 9.91 -4.86
CA ASP A 128 -11.18 9.74 -3.40
C ASP A 128 -9.72 9.62 -2.96
N ILE A 129 -8.94 10.68 -3.21
CA ILE A 129 -7.54 10.82 -2.79
C ILE A 129 -7.47 12.04 -1.89
N GLU A 130 -7.17 11.84 -0.61
CA GLU A 130 -7.07 12.92 0.35
C GLU A 130 -5.70 12.93 1.03
N ARG A 131 -5.05 14.09 1.07
CA ARG A 131 -3.87 14.29 1.90
C ARG A 131 -4.28 14.28 3.37
N ARG A 132 -3.51 13.58 4.20
CA ARG A 132 -3.74 13.49 5.64
C ARG A 132 -2.43 13.64 6.40
N ASP A 133 -2.56 14.21 7.58
CA ASP A 133 -1.52 14.18 8.59
C ASP A 133 -1.65 12.90 9.41
N THR A 134 -0.53 12.41 9.92
CA THR A 134 -0.46 11.20 10.74
C THR A 134 0.05 11.51 12.13
N LEU A 135 -0.41 10.73 13.11
CA LEU A 135 0.05 10.79 14.50
C LEU A 135 0.75 9.47 14.84
N TYR A 136 2.06 9.52 15.01
CA TYR A 136 2.81 8.38 15.53
C TYR A 136 2.94 8.53 17.05
N LEU A 137 2.14 7.75 17.78
CA LEU A 137 2.00 7.86 19.22
C LEU A 137 3.14 7.18 19.96
N ALA A 138 3.49 7.68 21.15
CA ALA A 138 4.35 6.95 22.08
C ALA A 138 3.69 5.61 22.49
N GLY A 139 4.47 4.54 22.47
CA GLY A 139 4.04 3.18 22.77
C GLY A 139 5.22 2.25 22.98
N ASP A 140 5.00 0.95 22.83
CA ASP A 140 6.00 -0.08 23.13
C ASP A 140 7.24 -0.04 22.22
N LEU A 141 7.06 0.42 20.96
CA LEU A 141 8.16 0.47 20.01
C LEU A 141 9.09 1.66 20.28
N LEU A 142 8.52 2.84 20.56
CA LEU A 142 9.20 4.06 20.97
C LEU A 142 8.40 4.72 22.09
N ASP A 143 9.03 4.91 23.23
CA ASP A 143 8.52 5.75 24.31
C ASP A 143 8.65 7.25 23.99
N ALA A 144 8.41 8.14 24.94
CA ALA A 144 8.46 9.58 24.72
C ALA A 144 9.86 10.07 24.32
N ASP A 145 10.90 9.52 24.91
CA ASP A 145 12.29 9.89 24.61
C ASP A 145 12.70 9.36 23.23
N GLY A 146 12.34 8.11 22.94
CA GLY A 146 12.53 7.50 21.62
C GLY A 146 11.82 8.27 20.50
N LEU A 147 10.60 8.76 20.73
CA LEU A 147 9.91 9.62 19.76
C LEU A 147 10.59 10.97 19.55
N THR A 148 11.16 11.55 20.59
CA THR A 148 11.92 12.81 20.48
C THR A 148 13.11 12.60 19.56
N LEU A 149 13.90 11.55 19.79
CA LEU A 149 15.04 11.19 18.95
C LEU A 149 14.63 10.87 17.50
N GLU A 150 13.54 10.16 17.32
CA GLU A 150 13.01 9.85 15.98
C GLU A 150 12.58 11.12 15.23
N CYS A 151 11.89 12.05 15.91
CA CYS A 151 11.48 13.31 15.31
C CYS A 151 12.69 14.17 14.89
N GLU A 152 13.71 14.23 15.72
CA GLU A 152 14.96 14.92 15.40
C GLU A 152 15.68 14.27 14.21
N ALA A 153 15.76 12.93 14.18
CA ALA A 153 16.35 12.18 13.08
C ALA A 153 15.61 12.41 11.76
N ARG A 154 14.27 12.40 11.79
CA ARG A 154 13.43 12.70 10.62
C ARG A 154 13.65 14.12 10.12
N ARG A 155 13.65 15.11 11.01
CA ARG A 155 13.95 16.52 10.65
C ARG A 155 15.33 16.69 10.04
N ALA A 156 16.35 16.09 10.65
CA ALA A 156 17.70 16.10 10.14
C ALA A 156 17.83 15.44 8.75
N ALA A 157 16.95 14.48 8.45
CA ALA A 157 16.86 13.84 7.14
C ALA A 157 15.99 14.63 6.12
N GLY A 158 15.37 15.76 6.55
CA GLY A 158 14.58 16.65 5.70
C GLY A 158 13.09 16.33 5.67
N PHE A 159 12.58 15.50 6.59
CA PHE A 159 11.14 15.22 6.69
C PHE A 159 10.43 16.26 7.56
N ALA A 160 9.31 16.79 7.06
CA ALA A 160 8.46 17.69 7.81
C ALA A 160 7.70 16.90 8.89
N CYS A 161 8.07 17.13 10.16
CA CYS A 161 7.36 16.53 11.29
C CYS A 161 7.53 17.41 12.54
N ARG A 162 6.65 17.24 13.51
CA ARG A 162 6.71 17.96 14.79
C ARG A 162 6.25 17.11 15.96
N MET A 163 6.85 17.35 17.13
CA MET A 163 6.37 16.75 18.37
C MET A 163 5.10 17.43 18.85
N LEU A 164 4.14 16.63 19.30
CA LEU A 164 2.93 17.07 19.97
C LEU A 164 2.98 16.59 21.44
N SER A 165 2.70 17.53 22.35
CA SER A 165 2.55 17.21 23.77
C SER A 165 1.20 16.53 24.06
N ARG A 166 1.10 15.90 25.25
CA ARG A 166 -0.16 15.33 25.77
C ARG A 166 -1.32 16.35 25.71
N ARG A 167 -1.05 17.60 26.06
CA ARG A 167 -2.04 18.67 26.03
C ARG A 167 -2.54 18.92 24.61
N ALA A 168 -1.62 19.10 23.67
CA ALA A 168 -1.95 19.36 22.27
C ALA A 168 -2.73 18.18 21.63
N LEU A 169 -2.35 16.94 21.94
CA LEU A 169 -3.07 15.75 21.48
C LEU A 169 -4.51 15.71 21.98
N ARG A 170 -4.71 16.02 23.26
CA ARG A 170 -6.06 16.05 23.85
C ARG A 170 -6.91 17.16 23.28
N GLU A 171 -6.37 18.39 23.20
CA GLU A 171 -7.12 19.58 22.79
C GLU A 171 -7.47 19.56 21.30
N ASN A 172 -6.53 19.16 20.43
CA ASN A 172 -6.70 19.25 18.99
C ASN A 172 -7.25 17.97 18.33
N PHE A 173 -7.05 16.81 18.97
CA PHE A 173 -7.36 15.51 18.36
C PHE A 173 -8.21 14.60 19.25
N GLY A 174 -8.46 14.96 20.50
CA GLY A 174 -9.18 14.11 21.46
C GLY A 174 -8.39 12.84 21.85
N VAL A 175 -7.10 12.75 21.50
CA VAL A 175 -6.26 11.57 21.72
C VAL A 175 -5.59 11.62 23.08
N ARG A 176 -5.63 10.51 23.81
CA ARG A 176 -4.97 10.34 25.12
C ARG A 176 -3.68 9.54 24.96
N ALA A 177 -2.56 10.25 24.77
CA ALA A 177 -1.21 9.66 24.74
C ALA A 177 -0.23 10.60 25.42
N ALA A 178 0.97 10.10 25.74
CA ALA A 178 2.03 10.92 26.38
C ALA A 178 2.53 12.01 25.42
N CYS A 179 2.82 11.65 24.20
CA CYS A 179 3.22 12.53 23.10
C CYS A 179 3.03 11.80 21.76
N ALA A 180 3.23 12.53 20.66
CA ALA A 180 3.25 11.96 19.31
C ALA A 180 4.18 12.75 18.38
N ILE A 181 4.67 12.10 17.34
CA ILE A 181 5.17 12.79 16.14
C ILE A 181 3.98 13.02 15.22
N MET A 182 3.75 14.25 14.82
CA MET A 182 2.83 14.56 13.73
C MET A 182 3.64 14.65 12.44
N GLY A 183 3.36 13.75 11.50
CA GLY A 183 3.86 13.73 10.14
C GLY A 183 2.82 14.33 9.18
N SER A 184 3.25 14.66 7.96
CA SER A 184 2.36 15.21 6.95
C SER A 184 2.64 14.64 5.56
N GLY A 185 1.61 14.66 4.73
CA GLY A 185 1.72 14.33 3.33
C GLY A 185 1.44 12.88 2.99
N ASP A 186 0.91 12.12 3.90
CA ASP A 186 0.34 10.81 3.65
C ASP A 186 -1.01 10.92 2.92
N LEU A 187 -1.56 9.81 2.48
CA LEU A 187 -2.79 9.76 1.71
C LEU A 187 -3.80 8.80 2.33
N VAL A 188 -5.06 9.14 2.20
CA VAL A 188 -6.17 8.20 2.28
C VAL A 188 -6.74 8.02 0.87
N ILE A 189 -6.97 6.78 0.46
CA ILE A 189 -7.51 6.43 -0.86
C ILE A 189 -8.59 5.37 -0.74
N ASP A 190 -9.44 5.18 -1.76
CA ASP A 190 -10.14 3.91 -1.94
C ASP A 190 -9.18 2.91 -2.61
N PRO A 191 -8.68 1.89 -1.91
CA PRO A 191 -7.66 0.99 -2.44
C PRO A 191 -8.20 0.10 -3.56
N ARG A 192 -9.50 -0.18 -3.57
CA ARG A 192 -10.14 -0.96 -4.62
C ARG A 192 -10.31 -0.12 -5.89
N ALA A 193 -10.80 1.10 -5.76
CA ALA A 193 -10.92 2.02 -6.88
C ALA A 193 -9.55 2.31 -7.50
N ALA A 194 -8.52 2.55 -6.68
CA ALA A 194 -7.15 2.74 -7.11
C ALA A 194 -6.60 1.53 -7.89
N ALA A 195 -6.71 0.32 -7.33
CA ALA A 195 -6.25 -0.89 -8.01
C ALA A 195 -6.98 -1.14 -9.33
N CYS A 196 -8.29 -0.92 -9.36
CA CYS A 196 -9.09 -1.08 -10.59
C CYS A 196 -8.71 -0.04 -11.65
N ALA A 197 -8.46 1.21 -11.28
CA ALA A 197 -8.05 2.26 -12.20
C ALA A 197 -6.68 1.94 -12.83
N LEU A 198 -5.70 1.53 -12.03
CA LEU A 198 -4.37 1.12 -12.51
C LEU A 198 -4.45 -0.10 -13.43
N LEU A 199 -5.20 -1.14 -13.04
CA LEU A 199 -5.37 -2.33 -13.90
C LEU A 199 -6.05 -1.99 -15.22
N ARG A 200 -7.01 -1.08 -15.19
CA ARG A 200 -7.67 -0.62 -16.40
C ARG A 200 -6.70 0.13 -17.32
N ALA A 201 -5.91 1.05 -16.75
CA ALA A 201 -4.88 1.75 -17.51
C ALA A 201 -3.85 0.78 -18.11
N ALA A 202 -3.44 -0.25 -17.36
CA ALA A 202 -2.61 -1.31 -17.90
C ALA A 202 -3.26 -2.05 -19.09
N CYS A 203 -4.57 -2.37 -19.01
CA CYS A 203 -5.30 -2.97 -20.13
C CYS A 203 -5.38 -2.04 -21.33
N ASP A 204 -5.61 -0.76 -21.12
CA ASP A 204 -5.67 0.25 -22.18
C ASP A 204 -4.28 0.42 -22.88
N ALA A 205 -3.20 0.15 -22.14
CA ALA A 205 -1.83 0.06 -22.64
C ALA A 205 -1.44 -1.34 -23.21
N GLY A 206 -2.38 -2.28 -23.28
CA GLY A 206 -2.18 -3.59 -23.93
C GLY A 206 -1.95 -4.76 -22.98
N ALA A 207 -1.98 -4.58 -21.66
CA ALA A 207 -1.90 -5.71 -20.73
C ALA A 207 -3.12 -6.64 -20.84
N ALA A 208 -2.91 -7.94 -20.66
CA ALA A 208 -3.99 -8.92 -20.60
C ALA A 208 -4.14 -9.47 -19.18
N ILE A 209 -5.39 -9.51 -18.69
CA ILE A 209 -5.70 -10.02 -17.35
C ILE A 209 -6.50 -11.32 -17.49
N TYR A 210 -6.07 -12.36 -16.79
CA TYR A 210 -6.75 -13.64 -16.75
C TYR A 210 -7.15 -14.01 -15.32
N ALA A 211 -8.43 -14.36 -15.15
CA ALA A 211 -8.98 -14.85 -13.90
C ALA A 211 -10.23 -15.72 -14.16
N PRO A 212 -10.48 -16.77 -13.38
CA PRO A 212 -9.62 -17.26 -12.29
C PRO A 212 -8.43 -18.06 -12.83
N VAL A 213 -7.23 -17.82 -12.30
CA VAL A 213 -6.00 -18.58 -12.58
C VAL A 213 -5.22 -18.68 -11.27
N ASP A 214 -4.89 -19.89 -10.87
CA ASP A 214 -4.06 -20.16 -9.69
C ASP A 214 -2.70 -20.67 -10.14
N VAL A 215 -1.64 -19.92 -9.82
CA VAL A 215 -0.27 -20.32 -10.16
C VAL A 215 0.23 -21.27 -9.09
N THR A 216 0.47 -22.49 -9.46
CA THR A 216 0.87 -23.57 -8.54
C THR A 216 2.36 -23.89 -8.59
N ALA A 217 3.03 -23.56 -9.69
CA ALA A 217 4.46 -23.77 -9.85
C ALA A 217 5.11 -22.71 -10.75
N ILE A 218 6.38 -22.42 -10.48
CA ILE A 218 7.22 -21.54 -11.30
C ILE A 218 8.53 -22.29 -11.58
N ASP A 219 8.83 -22.51 -12.85
CA ASP A 219 10.08 -23.10 -13.33
C ASP A 219 10.91 -22.02 -14.03
N ALA A 220 11.97 -21.56 -13.36
CA ALA A 220 12.86 -20.52 -13.87
C ALA A 220 14.05 -21.16 -14.60
N ARG A 221 14.11 -20.99 -15.92
CA ARG A 221 15.20 -21.45 -16.80
C ARG A 221 16.02 -20.25 -17.27
N LYS A 222 17.21 -20.51 -17.83
CA LYS A 222 18.14 -19.44 -18.28
C LYS A 222 17.52 -18.43 -19.25
N SER A 223 16.61 -18.86 -20.11
CA SER A 223 16.03 -18.02 -21.17
C SER A 223 14.54 -17.72 -21.02
N ARG A 224 13.86 -18.40 -20.10
CA ARG A 224 12.41 -18.22 -19.89
C ARG A 224 11.97 -18.68 -18.51
N VAL A 225 10.83 -18.15 -18.05
CA VAL A 225 10.13 -18.62 -16.87
C VAL A 225 8.81 -19.24 -17.31
N LEU A 226 8.53 -20.45 -16.84
CA LEU A 226 7.24 -21.11 -17.05
C LEU A 226 6.46 -21.10 -15.73
N ALA A 227 5.23 -20.59 -15.77
CA ALA A 227 4.29 -20.63 -14.66
C ALA A 227 3.11 -21.57 -15.03
N THR A 228 2.76 -22.46 -14.10
CA THR A 228 1.66 -23.41 -14.25
C THR A 228 0.70 -23.36 -13.06
#